data_9e3ba305019a3cd7615d0431ff00f77e
#
_entry.id   9e3ba305019a3cd7615d0431ff00f77e
#
_cell.length_a   1.000
_cell.length_b   1.000
_cell.length_c   1.000
_cell.angle_alpha   90.00
_cell.angle_beta   90.00
_cell.angle_gamma   90.00
#
_symmetry.space_group_name_H-M   'P 1'
#
loop_
_entity.id
_entity.type
_entity.pdbx_description
1 polymer ?
#
loop_
_entity_poly.entity_id
_entity_poly.type
_entity_poly.pdbx_seq_one_letter_code
_entity_poly.pdbx_strand_id
1 'polypeptide(L)'
;MVDIPKGISKRGDKFRVSVMVKGKRKTATLKTLEEALAALQQMKIGLFDVTSGQYTNWNLKTAWEHYVDHRVAVSPHSTANHKKFAWYGKTILNHFGPLVDLDDINQKTIAEFFDELTINRNYSASVVNYMGTLLYQMQLHAFKRGRKRIQPERMQGMKLTKGRIRYVTDEEEIRMLDWYDHTARESFGDLVRFYLDTGLRKSEALRLKFRDVDMETGRISIWETKTNSPRHVKMTHRVRHILERLARGQNDQNARVFKHIAERKFYRVWIDMREAVGLGDDAQFVIHTLRHTCCTRLLGAGVDIRLSCSGWAIVYRTNPT
;
A
#
# COMPACT_ATOMS: atom_id res chain seq x y z
N MET A 1 48.54 18.07 -0.26
CA MET A 1 48.64 16.69 0.27
C MET A 1 47.35 16.40 0.98
N VAL A 2 46.71 15.27 0.67
CA VAL A 2 45.47 14.89 1.37
C VAL A 2 45.87 14.44 2.78
N ASP A 3 45.36 15.12 3.78
CA ASP A 3 45.66 14.78 5.20
C ASP A 3 45.06 13.43 5.55
N ILE A 4 45.91 12.44 5.82
CA ILE A 4 45.47 11.09 6.11
C ILE A 4 45.31 10.95 7.62
N PRO A 5 44.07 10.69 8.13
CA PRO A 5 43.81 10.62 9.57
C PRO A 5 44.58 9.52 10.29
N LYS A 6 44.82 9.72 11.60
CA LYS A 6 45.49 8.74 12.48
C LYS A 6 44.75 7.40 12.47
N GLY A 7 45.47 6.34 12.12
CA GLY A 7 44.90 4.99 11.97
C GLY A 7 44.78 4.51 10.53
N ILE A 8 45.06 5.37 9.55
CA ILE A 8 45.17 5.02 8.13
C ILE A 8 46.59 5.28 7.65
N SER A 9 47.13 4.38 6.85
CA SER A 9 48.45 4.55 6.19
C SER A 9 48.33 4.17 4.72
N LYS A 10 48.93 4.96 3.82
CA LYS A 10 49.00 4.63 2.40
C LYS A 10 50.10 3.59 2.15
N ARG A 11 49.80 2.55 1.39
CA ARG A 11 50.74 1.52 0.94
C ARG A 11 50.56 1.29 -0.56
N GLY A 12 51.40 1.91 -1.36
CA GLY A 12 51.25 1.94 -2.82
C GLY A 12 49.93 2.60 -3.20
N ASP A 13 49.11 1.90 -3.99
CA ASP A 13 47.78 2.38 -4.44
C ASP A 13 46.65 2.05 -3.47
N LYS A 14 46.99 1.47 -2.27
CA LYS A 14 45.97 1.04 -1.30
C LYS A 14 46.17 1.75 0.04
N PHE A 15 45.08 1.78 0.81
CA PHE A 15 45.06 2.36 2.16
C PHE A 15 44.88 1.27 3.20
N ARG A 16 45.83 1.21 4.18
CA ARG A 16 45.75 0.29 5.30
C ARG A 16 45.18 0.99 6.52
N VAL A 17 44.11 0.45 7.04
CA VAL A 17 43.47 0.87 8.29
C VAL A 17 43.96 -0.02 9.43
N SER A 18 44.23 0.56 10.60
CA SER A 18 44.69 -0.19 11.81
C SER A 18 44.01 0.40 13.05
N VAL A 19 43.33 -0.44 13.81
CA VAL A 19 42.60 -0.06 15.04
C VAL A 19 42.83 -1.10 16.13
N MET A 20 43.00 -0.65 17.39
CA MET A 20 42.99 -1.53 18.57
C MET A 20 41.54 -1.71 19.04
N VAL A 21 41.05 -2.95 19.07
CA VAL A 21 39.70 -3.31 19.55
C VAL A 21 39.85 -4.39 20.60
N LYS A 22 39.40 -4.12 21.81
CA LYS A 22 39.49 -5.06 22.97
C LYS A 22 40.89 -5.68 23.14
N GLY A 23 41.94 -4.85 23.07
CA GLY A 23 43.32 -5.27 23.25
C GLY A 23 43.97 -6.01 22.07
N LYS A 24 43.24 -6.24 20.98
CA LYS A 24 43.77 -6.88 19.76
C LYS A 24 43.84 -5.86 18.61
N ARG A 25 44.97 -5.88 17.89
CA ARG A 25 45.17 -5.03 16.71
C ARG A 25 44.42 -5.63 15.50
N LYS A 26 43.44 -4.90 14.96
CA LYS A 26 42.74 -5.25 13.72
C LYS A 26 43.25 -4.39 12.58
N THR A 27 43.44 -4.98 11.39
CA THR A 27 43.92 -4.25 10.20
C THR A 27 43.11 -4.67 8.96
N ALA A 28 42.82 -3.71 8.09
CA ALA A 28 42.20 -3.96 6.78
C ALA A 28 42.92 -3.14 5.70
N THR A 29 42.93 -3.63 4.45
CA THR A 29 43.53 -2.90 3.31
C THR A 29 42.43 -2.66 2.28
N LEU A 30 42.26 -1.39 1.87
CA LEU A 30 41.16 -0.92 1.03
C LEU A 30 41.70 -0.14 -0.17
N LYS A 31 40.90 0.02 -1.21
CA LYS A 31 41.32 0.62 -2.48
C LYS A 31 41.31 2.14 -2.46
N THR A 32 40.33 2.74 -1.79
CA THR A 32 40.16 4.19 -1.76
C THR A 32 40.29 4.75 -0.34
N LEU A 33 40.61 6.05 -0.24
CA LEU A 33 40.68 6.74 1.04
C LEU A 33 39.30 6.84 1.72
N GLU A 34 38.24 7.02 0.93
CA GLU A 34 36.86 7.07 1.45
C GLU A 34 36.45 5.75 2.09
N GLU A 35 36.75 4.63 1.43
CA GLU A 35 36.53 3.29 1.99
C GLU A 35 37.34 3.10 3.28
N ALA A 36 38.59 3.58 3.31
CA ALA A 36 39.45 3.48 4.47
C ALA A 36 38.95 4.31 5.66
N LEU A 37 38.40 5.50 5.41
CA LEU A 37 37.77 6.35 6.43
C LEU A 37 36.53 5.72 7.01
N ALA A 38 35.65 5.20 6.16
CA ALA A 38 34.45 4.50 6.58
C ALA A 38 34.81 3.24 7.39
N ALA A 39 35.78 2.45 6.92
CA ALA A 39 36.26 1.27 7.62
C ALA A 39 36.89 1.60 8.98
N LEU A 40 37.66 2.69 9.09
CA LEU A 40 38.24 3.15 10.34
C LEU A 40 37.18 3.42 11.41
N GLN A 41 36.14 4.14 11.05
CA GLN A 41 35.01 4.42 11.95
C GLN A 41 34.32 3.12 12.39
N GLN A 42 34.03 2.24 11.45
CA GLN A 42 33.31 0.99 11.74
C GLN A 42 34.16 -0.05 12.47
N MET A 43 35.46 -0.09 12.24
CA MET A 43 36.37 -0.92 13.05
C MET A 43 36.44 -0.46 14.50
N LYS A 44 36.40 0.85 14.78
CA LYS A 44 36.34 1.41 16.13
C LYS A 44 35.13 0.96 16.91
N ILE A 45 33.99 0.86 16.26
CA ILE A 45 32.70 0.41 16.85
C ILE A 45 32.46 -1.10 16.67
N GLY A 46 33.40 -1.83 16.10
CA GLY A 46 33.35 -3.29 15.96
C GLY A 46 32.44 -3.81 14.85
N LEU A 47 32.06 -2.94 13.90
CA LEU A 47 31.13 -3.25 12.79
C LEU A 47 31.81 -3.71 11.50
N PHE A 48 33.15 -3.67 11.42
CA PHE A 48 33.89 -4.11 10.24
C PHE A 48 34.52 -5.48 10.49
N ASP A 49 34.20 -6.47 9.65
CA ASP A 49 34.84 -7.77 9.69
C ASP A 49 36.20 -7.73 8.97
N VAL A 50 37.25 -7.80 9.75
CA VAL A 50 38.66 -7.75 9.26
C VAL A 50 39.02 -8.99 8.47
N THR A 51 38.38 -10.13 8.73
CA THR A 51 38.69 -11.42 8.10
C THR A 51 38.19 -11.48 6.67
N SER A 52 36.97 -11.00 6.45
CA SER A 52 36.35 -10.95 5.12
C SER A 52 36.60 -9.62 4.37
N GLY A 53 37.10 -8.58 5.07
CA GLY A 53 37.22 -7.22 4.52
C GLY A 53 35.90 -6.54 4.22
N GLN A 54 34.79 -7.09 4.74
CA GLN A 54 33.43 -6.62 4.52
C GLN A 54 32.80 -6.06 5.79
N TYR A 55 31.84 -5.17 5.62
CA TYR A 55 31.03 -4.68 6.72
C TYR A 55 30.13 -5.80 7.25
N THR A 56 30.11 -5.98 8.57
CA THR A 56 29.26 -7.00 9.21
C THR A 56 27.79 -6.59 9.19
N ASN A 57 27.52 -5.29 9.41
CA ASN A 57 26.17 -4.75 9.37
C ASN A 57 25.93 -3.93 8.10
N TRP A 58 24.69 -3.92 7.65
CA TRP A 58 24.26 -2.96 6.64
C TRP A 58 23.93 -1.61 7.31
N ASN A 59 24.23 -0.52 6.60
CA ASN A 59 23.63 0.76 6.91
C ASN A 59 22.18 0.80 6.38
N LEU A 60 21.45 1.84 6.80
CA LEU A 60 20.03 1.97 6.47
C LEU A 60 19.78 2.01 4.97
N LYS A 61 20.61 2.72 4.17
CA LYS A 61 20.48 2.80 2.72
C LYS A 61 20.66 1.43 2.07
N THR A 62 21.72 0.73 2.40
CA THR A 62 22.00 -0.61 1.86
C THR A 62 20.88 -1.58 2.23
N ALA A 63 20.40 -1.55 3.47
CA ALA A 63 19.30 -2.40 3.90
C ALA A 63 17.99 -2.08 3.15
N TRP A 64 17.73 -0.81 2.89
CA TRP A 64 16.57 -0.38 2.11
C TRP A 64 16.64 -0.89 0.67
N GLU A 65 17.76 -0.70 -0.01
CA GLU A 65 17.97 -1.15 -1.39
C GLU A 65 17.75 -2.67 -1.51
N HIS A 66 18.43 -3.45 -0.69
CA HIS A 66 18.26 -4.90 -0.67
C HIS A 66 16.85 -5.37 -0.32
N TYR A 67 16.17 -4.67 0.58
CA TYR A 67 14.80 -5.00 0.93
C TYR A 67 13.83 -4.71 -0.21
N VAL A 68 14.01 -3.60 -0.93
CA VAL A 68 13.22 -3.23 -2.11
C VAL A 68 13.40 -4.25 -3.22
N ASP A 69 14.64 -4.59 -3.56
CA ASP A 69 14.96 -5.56 -4.62
C ASP A 69 14.34 -6.92 -4.33
N HIS A 70 14.52 -7.41 -3.10
CA HIS A 70 13.88 -8.66 -2.67
C HIS A 70 12.36 -8.61 -2.76
N ARG A 71 11.74 -7.50 -2.37
CA ARG A 71 10.29 -7.36 -2.39
C ARG A 71 9.73 -7.30 -3.80
N VAL A 72 10.43 -6.64 -4.72
CA VAL A 72 10.09 -6.61 -6.14
C VAL A 72 10.22 -8.01 -6.75
N ALA A 73 11.28 -8.73 -6.45
CA ALA A 73 11.50 -10.09 -6.94
C ALA A 73 10.41 -11.08 -6.46
N VAL A 74 9.99 -10.98 -5.20
CA VAL A 74 8.97 -11.89 -4.61
C VAL A 74 7.53 -11.51 -5.00
N SER A 75 7.27 -10.23 -5.27
CA SER A 75 5.91 -9.74 -5.56
C SER A 75 5.91 -8.72 -6.71
N PRO A 76 6.22 -9.13 -7.94
CA PRO A 76 6.35 -8.22 -9.09
C PRO A 76 5.05 -7.49 -9.45
N HIS A 77 3.88 -8.04 -9.09
CA HIS A 77 2.57 -7.44 -9.38
C HIS A 77 2.15 -6.30 -8.43
N SER A 78 2.93 -5.98 -7.40
CA SER A 78 2.65 -4.90 -6.45
C SER A 78 3.08 -3.51 -6.97
N THR A 79 3.16 -3.31 -8.28
CA THR A 79 3.67 -2.07 -8.91
C THR A 79 2.84 -0.82 -8.62
N ALA A 80 1.55 -0.95 -8.35
CA ALA A 80 0.66 0.19 -8.08
C ALA A 80 1.09 1.05 -6.86
N ASN A 81 1.90 0.49 -5.95
CA ASN A 81 2.35 1.15 -4.73
C ASN A 81 3.80 1.65 -4.77
N HIS A 82 4.54 1.50 -5.89
CA HIS A 82 5.96 1.86 -5.94
C HIS A 82 6.24 3.31 -5.57
N LYS A 83 5.45 4.27 -6.06
CA LYS A 83 5.63 5.69 -5.74
C LYS A 83 5.44 5.97 -4.24
N LYS A 84 4.40 5.38 -3.64
CA LYS A 84 4.11 5.54 -2.22
C LYS A 84 5.16 4.83 -1.37
N PHE A 85 5.59 3.66 -1.79
CA PHE A 85 6.64 2.89 -1.14
C PHE A 85 7.99 3.63 -1.17
N ALA A 86 8.38 4.17 -2.32
CA ALA A 86 9.58 5.00 -2.46
C ALA A 86 9.52 6.26 -1.58
N TRP A 87 8.35 6.89 -1.47
CA TRP A 87 8.15 8.03 -0.60
C TRP A 87 8.34 7.66 0.89
N TYR A 88 7.82 6.52 1.33
CA TYR A 88 8.05 6.04 2.69
C TYR A 88 9.54 5.80 2.95
N GLY A 89 10.24 5.14 2.04
CA GLY A 89 11.68 4.91 2.15
C GLY A 89 12.47 6.21 2.22
N LYS A 90 12.15 7.17 1.35
CA LYS A 90 12.78 8.50 1.40
C LYS A 90 12.54 9.22 2.73
N THR A 91 11.35 9.11 3.30
CA THR A 91 11.01 9.71 4.61
C THR A 91 11.83 9.09 5.73
N ILE A 92 11.95 7.76 5.74
CA ILE A 92 12.76 7.01 6.72
C ILE A 92 14.25 7.37 6.58
N LEU A 93 14.80 7.33 5.36
CA LEU A 93 16.20 7.65 5.08
C LEU A 93 16.55 9.10 5.45
N ASN A 94 15.65 10.04 5.22
CA ASN A 94 15.87 11.45 5.57
C ASN A 94 15.87 11.70 7.07
N HIS A 95 15.09 10.95 7.85
CA HIS A 95 15.03 11.10 9.31
C HIS A 95 16.25 10.49 9.99
N PHE A 96 16.55 9.22 9.72
CA PHE A 96 17.63 8.52 10.41
C PHE A 96 19.02 8.78 9.80
N GLY A 97 19.08 9.24 8.56
CA GLY A 97 20.30 9.31 7.77
C GLY A 97 20.61 8.01 7.02
N PRO A 98 21.08 8.10 5.76
CA PRO A 98 21.29 6.93 4.91
C PRO A 98 22.41 5.99 5.39
N LEU A 99 23.38 6.52 6.13
CA LEU A 99 24.57 5.78 6.56
C LEU A 99 24.48 5.29 8.01
N VAL A 100 23.37 5.52 8.72
CA VAL A 100 23.18 5.04 10.09
C VAL A 100 23.25 3.50 10.12
N ASP A 101 23.91 2.97 11.15
CA ASP A 101 23.91 1.52 11.39
C ASP A 101 22.53 1.04 11.83
N LEU A 102 22.13 -0.13 11.34
CA LEU A 102 20.82 -0.67 11.72
C LEU A 102 20.69 -1.01 13.20
N ASP A 103 21.79 -1.25 13.91
CA ASP A 103 21.76 -1.52 15.35
C ASP A 103 21.52 -0.27 16.18
N ASP A 104 21.79 0.93 15.62
CA ASP A 104 21.49 2.22 16.26
C ASP A 104 20.00 2.61 16.12
N ILE A 105 19.28 1.97 15.20
CA ILE A 105 17.83 2.13 15.04
C ILE A 105 17.12 1.20 16.02
N ASN A 106 16.85 1.70 17.20
CA ASN A 106 16.24 1.00 18.32
C ASN A 106 14.86 1.56 18.68
N GLN A 107 14.21 1.03 19.70
CA GLN A 107 12.86 1.47 20.11
C GLN A 107 12.79 2.97 20.44
N LYS A 108 13.83 3.52 21.09
CA LYS A 108 13.85 4.95 21.45
C LYS A 108 13.88 5.82 20.19
N THR A 109 14.80 5.57 19.26
CA THR A 109 14.91 6.36 18.03
C THR A 109 13.70 6.20 17.10
N ILE A 110 13.02 5.04 17.15
CA ILE A 110 11.78 4.81 16.41
C ILE A 110 10.61 5.58 17.07
N ALA A 111 10.56 5.69 18.41
CA ALA A 111 9.56 6.48 19.09
C ALA A 111 9.72 7.97 18.75
N GLU A 112 10.94 8.51 18.77
CA GLU A 112 11.26 9.87 18.33
C GLU A 112 10.82 10.12 16.86
N PHE A 113 11.02 9.13 15.98
CA PHE A 113 10.54 9.18 14.60
C PHE A 113 9.00 9.24 14.52
N PHE A 114 8.29 8.45 15.34
CA PHE A 114 6.82 8.47 15.37
C PHE A 114 6.29 9.81 15.86
N ASP A 115 6.92 10.40 16.87
CA ASP A 115 6.57 11.73 17.40
C ASP A 115 6.79 12.80 16.32
N GLU A 116 7.91 12.79 15.61
CA GLU A 116 8.15 13.72 14.49
C GLU A 116 7.07 13.60 13.42
N LEU A 117 6.74 12.38 13.01
CA LEU A 117 5.73 12.16 11.96
C LEU A 117 4.34 12.63 12.41
N THR A 118 4.01 12.44 13.67
CA THR A 118 2.69 12.75 14.23
C THR A 118 2.54 14.22 14.58
N ILE A 119 3.49 14.76 15.32
CA ILE A 119 3.41 16.12 15.89
C ILE A 119 3.82 17.15 14.85
N ASN A 120 4.99 16.97 14.21
CA ASN A 120 5.56 17.99 13.33
C ASN A 120 5.01 17.90 11.90
N ARG A 121 4.69 16.68 11.42
CA ARG A 121 4.22 16.48 10.04
C ARG A 121 2.73 16.17 9.95
N ASN A 122 2.04 16.04 11.06
CA ASN A 122 0.60 15.76 11.16
C ASN A 122 0.15 14.56 10.29
N TYR A 123 0.97 13.49 10.25
CA TYR A 123 0.59 12.28 9.54
C TYR A 123 -0.41 11.45 10.33
N SER A 124 -1.35 10.82 9.64
CA SER A 124 -2.32 9.93 10.29
C SER A 124 -1.63 8.72 10.95
N ALA A 125 -2.18 8.23 12.05
CA ALA A 125 -1.69 7.03 12.75
C ALA A 125 -1.53 5.82 11.83
N SER A 126 -2.38 5.69 10.80
CA SER A 126 -2.26 4.62 9.79
C SER A 126 -0.97 4.73 8.96
N VAL A 127 -0.56 5.93 8.59
CA VAL A 127 0.67 6.20 7.83
C VAL A 127 1.89 5.93 8.71
N VAL A 128 1.87 6.42 9.96
CA VAL A 128 2.97 6.21 10.93
C VAL A 128 3.17 4.72 11.20
N ASN A 129 2.08 3.99 11.49
CA ASN A 129 2.12 2.54 11.73
C ASN A 129 2.66 1.77 10.52
N TYR A 130 2.32 2.22 9.30
CA TYR A 130 2.84 1.58 8.09
C TYR A 130 4.35 1.80 7.95
N MET A 131 4.86 3.02 8.21
CA MET A 131 6.29 3.31 8.19
C MET A 131 7.05 2.49 9.25
N GLY A 132 6.51 2.38 10.48
CA GLY A 132 7.09 1.54 11.51
C GLY A 132 7.13 0.06 11.13
N THR A 133 6.06 -0.45 10.51
CA THR A 133 6.02 -1.83 9.98
C THR A 133 7.08 -2.03 8.89
N LEU A 134 7.23 -1.07 8.00
CA LEU A 134 8.20 -1.12 6.91
C LEU A 134 9.64 -1.12 7.45
N LEU A 135 9.93 -0.25 8.41
CA LEU A 135 11.23 -0.17 9.08
C LEU A 135 11.57 -1.49 9.79
N TYR A 136 10.60 -2.05 10.54
CA TYR A 136 10.76 -3.35 11.18
C TYR A 136 11.05 -4.47 10.17
N GLN A 137 10.28 -4.57 9.08
CA GLN A 137 10.45 -5.61 8.07
C GLN A 137 11.81 -5.52 7.37
N MET A 138 12.28 -4.31 7.10
CA MET A 138 13.62 -4.08 6.53
C MET A 138 14.73 -4.51 7.48
N GLN A 139 14.65 -4.13 8.76
CA GLN A 139 15.62 -4.56 9.77
C GLN A 139 15.59 -6.08 9.97
N LEU A 140 14.42 -6.71 9.99
CA LEU A 140 14.26 -8.16 10.10
C LEU A 140 14.85 -8.88 8.87
N HIS A 141 14.71 -8.30 7.69
CA HIS A 141 15.32 -8.80 6.46
C HIS A 141 16.85 -8.79 6.54
N ALA A 142 17.45 -7.72 7.07
CA ALA A 142 18.89 -7.63 7.30
C ALA A 142 19.35 -8.61 8.38
N PHE A 143 18.63 -8.72 9.49
CA PHE A 143 18.92 -9.64 10.58
C PHE A 143 18.97 -11.10 10.12
N LYS A 144 17.96 -11.56 9.39
CA LYS A 144 17.90 -12.92 8.83
C LYS A 144 19.06 -13.24 7.87
N ARG A 145 19.74 -12.23 7.36
CA ARG A 145 20.93 -12.35 6.48
C ARG A 145 22.26 -12.15 7.20
N GLY A 146 22.24 -12.06 8.52
CA GLY A 146 23.45 -11.81 9.31
C GLY A 146 24.06 -10.41 9.08
N ARG A 147 23.24 -9.45 8.63
CA ARG A 147 23.65 -8.07 8.32
C ARG A 147 23.15 -7.03 9.34
N LYS A 148 22.62 -7.51 10.44
CA LYS A 148 22.27 -6.77 11.66
C LYS A 148 22.50 -7.73 12.83
N ARG A 149 23.10 -7.27 13.91
CA ARG A 149 23.45 -8.13 15.06
C ARG A 149 22.29 -8.27 16.03
N ILE A 150 21.60 -7.17 16.30
CA ILE A 150 20.52 -7.11 17.27
C ILE A 150 19.20 -7.41 16.54
N GLN A 151 18.47 -8.40 17.04
CA GLN A 151 17.14 -8.70 16.50
C GLN A 151 16.22 -7.48 16.66
N PRO A 152 15.56 -7.02 15.59
CA PRO A 152 14.67 -5.89 15.70
C PRO A 152 13.42 -6.28 16.50
N GLU A 153 12.98 -5.37 17.34
CA GLU A 153 11.72 -5.49 18.04
C GLU A 153 10.62 -4.73 17.30
N ARG A 154 9.42 -5.30 17.31
CA ARG A 154 8.29 -4.64 16.69
C ARG A 154 7.74 -3.56 17.63
N MET A 155 7.74 -2.31 17.18
CA MET A 155 7.11 -1.22 17.91
C MET A 155 5.60 -1.44 18.02
N GLN A 156 5.04 -1.11 19.16
CA GLN A 156 3.60 -1.01 19.32
C GLN A 156 3.08 0.12 18.43
N GLY A 157 2.13 -0.21 17.54
CA GLY A 157 1.52 0.78 16.68
C GLY A 157 0.62 1.74 17.45
N MET A 158 0.47 2.94 16.90
CA MET A 158 -0.49 3.92 17.39
C MET A 158 -1.92 3.38 17.27
N LYS A 159 -2.77 3.68 18.26
CA LYS A 159 -4.18 3.29 18.24
C LYS A 159 -4.89 3.94 17.04
N LEU A 160 -5.48 3.13 16.20
CA LEU A 160 -6.30 3.63 15.09
C LEU A 160 -7.69 3.96 15.61
N THR A 161 -8.15 5.17 15.35
CA THR A 161 -9.55 5.53 15.62
C THR A 161 -10.42 4.79 14.61
N LYS A 162 -11.28 3.90 15.10
CA LYS A 162 -12.30 3.27 14.25
C LYS A 162 -13.34 4.35 13.93
N GLY A 163 -13.35 4.83 12.71
CA GLY A 163 -14.43 5.67 12.19
C GLY A 163 -15.75 4.89 12.15
N ARG A 164 -16.89 5.61 12.21
CA ARG A 164 -18.20 5.02 11.90
C ARG A 164 -18.19 4.53 10.46
N ILE A 165 -18.82 3.38 10.22
CA ILE A 165 -19.03 2.90 8.85
C ILE A 165 -20.08 3.82 8.22
N ARG A 166 -19.66 4.63 7.24
CA ARG A 166 -20.52 5.52 6.46
C ARG A 166 -21.19 4.69 5.35
N TYR A 167 -22.50 4.77 5.24
CA TYR A 167 -23.29 4.20 4.15
C TYR A 167 -24.22 5.27 3.58
N VAL A 168 -24.71 5.08 2.36
CA VAL A 168 -25.62 5.99 1.66
C VAL A 168 -27.03 5.76 2.19
N THR A 169 -27.74 6.82 2.63
CA THR A 169 -29.16 6.72 2.97
C THR A 169 -30.01 6.68 1.69
N ASP A 170 -31.28 6.31 1.82
CA ASP A 170 -32.17 6.24 0.67
C ASP A 170 -32.41 7.64 0.06
N GLU A 171 -32.53 8.68 0.89
CA GLU A 171 -32.67 10.08 0.45
C GLU A 171 -31.40 10.57 -0.26
N GLU A 172 -30.23 10.17 0.22
CA GLU A 172 -28.96 10.50 -0.44
C GLU A 172 -28.83 9.77 -1.78
N GLU A 173 -29.22 8.49 -1.84
CA GLU A 173 -29.22 7.74 -3.11
C GLU A 173 -30.11 8.40 -4.14
N ILE A 174 -31.33 8.79 -3.77
CA ILE A 174 -32.28 9.46 -4.68
C ILE A 174 -31.64 10.74 -5.21
N ARG A 175 -31.17 11.65 -4.36
CA ARG A 175 -30.55 12.92 -4.78
C ARG A 175 -29.34 12.72 -5.68
N MET A 176 -28.50 11.77 -5.32
CA MET A 176 -27.27 11.45 -6.05
C MET A 176 -27.58 10.89 -7.46
N LEU A 177 -28.51 9.95 -7.56
CA LEU A 177 -28.87 9.34 -8.84
C LEU A 177 -29.64 10.32 -9.73
N ASP A 178 -30.51 11.12 -9.17
CA ASP A 178 -31.23 12.20 -9.86
C ASP A 178 -30.24 13.20 -10.49
N TRP A 179 -29.20 13.59 -9.74
CA TRP A 179 -28.19 14.48 -10.28
C TRP A 179 -27.45 13.88 -11.50
N TYR A 180 -27.13 12.57 -11.49
CA TYR A 180 -26.50 11.92 -12.64
C TYR A 180 -27.44 11.90 -13.86
N ASP A 181 -28.72 11.65 -13.64
CA ASP A 181 -29.72 11.51 -14.70
C ASP A 181 -30.02 12.87 -15.37
N HIS A 182 -30.00 13.96 -14.60
CA HIS A 182 -30.30 15.30 -15.12
C HIS A 182 -29.09 16.11 -15.60
N THR A 183 -27.86 15.59 -15.46
CA THR A 183 -26.65 16.34 -15.84
C THR A 183 -25.88 15.77 -17.03
N ALA A 184 -26.53 14.96 -17.89
CA ALA A 184 -25.89 14.24 -19.00
C ALA A 184 -24.65 13.39 -18.57
N ARG A 185 -24.71 12.86 -17.36
CA ARG A 185 -23.67 12.00 -16.76
C ARG A 185 -24.20 10.60 -16.45
N GLU A 186 -25.22 10.16 -17.17
CA GLU A 186 -25.89 8.87 -16.97
C GLU A 186 -24.95 7.66 -16.91
N SER A 187 -23.93 7.64 -17.76
CA SER A 187 -22.94 6.55 -17.74
C SER A 187 -22.17 6.44 -16.41
N PHE A 188 -21.94 7.56 -15.72
CA PHE A 188 -21.37 7.56 -14.37
C PHE A 188 -22.40 7.15 -13.33
N GLY A 189 -23.65 7.55 -13.51
CA GLY A 189 -24.80 7.09 -12.70
C GLY A 189 -24.98 5.58 -12.78
N ASP A 190 -24.85 5.00 -13.97
CA ASP A 190 -24.86 3.53 -14.14
C ASP A 190 -23.77 2.83 -13.34
N LEU A 191 -22.55 3.35 -13.36
CA LEU A 191 -21.45 2.80 -12.59
C LEU A 191 -21.71 2.92 -11.08
N VAL A 192 -22.30 4.01 -10.62
CA VAL A 192 -22.69 4.21 -9.21
C VAL A 192 -23.77 3.22 -8.80
N ARG A 193 -24.83 3.05 -9.60
CA ARG A 193 -25.88 2.02 -9.40
C ARG A 193 -25.28 0.63 -9.36
N PHE A 194 -24.36 0.36 -10.27
CA PHE A 194 -23.66 -0.91 -10.33
C PHE A 194 -22.86 -1.20 -9.05
N TYR A 195 -22.17 -0.19 -8.47
CA TYR A 195 -21.48 -0.33 -7.19
C TYR A 195 -22.42 -0.57 -6.01
N LEU A 196 -23.51 0.19 -5.96
CA LEU A 196 -24.52 0.08 -4.89
C LEU A 196 -25.12 -1.32 -4.81
N ASP A 197 -25.33 -1.95 -5.97
CA ASP A 197 -26.00 -3.25 -6.05
C ASP A 197 -25.03 -4.45 -5.99
N THR A 198 -23.82 -4.30 -6.51
CA THR A 198 -22.85 -5.41 -6.57
C THR A 198 -21.84 -5.41 -5.44
N GLY A 199 -21.63 -4.27 -4.80
CA GLY A 199 -20.59 -4.11 -3.79
C GLY A 199 -19.17 -4.39 -4.27
N LEU A 200 -18.91 -4.37 -5.58
CA LEU A 200 -17.58 -4.58 -6.15
C LEU A 200 -16.58 -3.49 -5.70
N ARG A 201 -15.29 -3.83 -5.66
CA ARG A 201 -14.27 -2.80 -5.49
C ARG A 201 -14.19 -1.94 -6.75
N LYS A 202 -13.83 -0.66 -6.59
CA LYS A 202 -13.72 0.26 -7.72
C LYS A 202 -12.91 -0.30 -8.88
N SER A 203 -11.73 -0.87 -8.58
CA SER A 203 -10.85 -1.44 -9.61
C SER A 203 -11.43 -2.70 -10.26
N GLU A 204 -12.23 -3.49 -9.55
CA GLU A 204 -12.87 -4.70 -10.08
C GLU A 204 -13.94 -4.32 -11.11
N ALA A 205 -14.82 -3.39 -10.79
CA ALA A 205 -15.85 -2.96 -11.73
C ALA A 205 -15.27 -2.26 -12.97
N LEU A 206 -14.26 -1.39 -12.82
CA LEU A 206 -13.62 -0.72 -13.96
C LEU A 206 -12.81 -1.67 -14.87
N ARG A 207 -12.41 -2.85 -14.37
CA ARG A 207 -11.73 -3.88 -15.17
C ARG A 207 -12.67 -4.96 -15.69
N LEU A 208 -13.92 -4.99 -15.23
CA LEU A 208 -14.90 -5.99 -15.63
C LEU A 208 -15.05 -6.03 -17.15
N LYS A 209 -14.99 -7.23 -17.73
CA LYS A 209 -15.16 -7.48 -19.17
C LYS A 209 -16.48 -8.16 -19.44
N PHE A 210 -16.99 -8.05 -20.64
CA PHE A 210 -18.23 -8.71 -21.02
C PHE A 210 -18.17 -10.24 -20.89
N ARG A 211 -17.04 -10.88 -21.16
CA ARG A 211 -16.82 -12.32 -20.96
C ARG A 211 -16.99 -12.79 -19.50
N ASP A 212 -16.90 -11.87 -18.53
CA ASP A 212 -17.03 -12.15 -17.10
C ASP A 212 -18.50 -12.03 -16.65
N VAL A 213 -19.40 -11.70 -17.57
CA VAL A 213 -20.82 -11.46 -17.34
C VAL A 213 -21.63 -12.58 -17.98
N ASP A 214 -22.27 -13.38 -17.16
CA ASP A 214 -23.20 -14.43 -17.61
C ASP A 214 -24.65 -13.92 -17.46
N MET A 215 -25.25 -13.55 -18.59
CA MET A 215 -26.61 -13.01 -18.64
C MET A 215 -27.67 -14.11 -18.43
N GLU A 216 -27.39 -15.36 -18.75
CA GLU A 216 -28.33 -16.47 -18.57
C GLU A 216 -28.51 -16.80 -17.09
N THR A 217 -27.41 -17.03 -16.38
CA THR A 217 -27.44 -17.35 -14.94
C THR A 217 -27.54 -16.12 -14.05
N GLY A 218 -27.40 -14.92 -14.61
CA GLY A 218 -27.40 -13.65 -13.86
C GLY A 218 -26.20 -13.49 -12.93
N ARG A 219 -25.00 -13.96 -13.34
CA ARG A 219 -23.78 -13.95 -12.55
C ARG A 219 -22.71 -13.07 -13.16
N ILE A 220 -21.96 -12.41 -12.28
CA ILE A 220 -20.75 -11.66 -12.62
C ILE A 220 -19.57 -12.35 -11.95
N SER A 221 -18.58 -12.77 -12.73
CA SER A 221 -17.38 -13.46 -12.24
C SER A 221 -16.25 -12.48 -12.03
N ILE A 222 -15.62 -12.50 -10.85
CA ILE A 222 -14.46 -11.65 -10.52
C ILE A 222 -13.26 -12.56 -10.29
N TRP A 223 -12.35 -12.57 -11.25
CA TRP A 223 -11.17 -13.43 -11.28
C TRP A 223 -9.97 -12.79 -10.57
N GLU A 224 -9.72 -11.51 -10.83
CA GLU A 224 -8.60 -10.76 -10.25
C GLU A 224 -9.01 -10.07 -8.96
N THR A 225 -8.79 -10.73 -7.83
CA THR A 225 -9.06 -10.16 -6.51
C THR A 225 -7.76 -9.83 -5.77
N LYS A 226 -7.80 -8.87 -4.85
CA LYS A 226 -6.65 -8.54 -4.00
C LYS A 226 -6.16 -9.73 -3.16
N THR A 227 -7.04 -10.69 -2.89
CA THR A 227 -6.77 -11.90 -2.09
C THR A 227 -6.56 -13.14 -2.94
N ASN A 228 -6.49 -12.99 -4.26
CA ASN A 228 -6.35 -14.08 -5.24
C ASN A 228 -7.43 -15.18 -5.10
N SER A 229 -8.62 -14.83 -4.62
CA SER A 229 -9.77 -15.74 -4.46
C SER A 229 -10.87 -15.32 -5.44
N PRO A 230 -11.09 -16.05 -6.54
CA PRO A 230 -12.20 -15.79 -7.46
C PRO A 230 -13.56 -15.82 -6.74
N ARG A 231 -14.50 -15.01 -7.19
CA ARG A 231 -15.84 -14.98 -6.63
C ARG A 231 -16.88 -14.58 -7.67
N HIS A 232 -18.13 -14.92 -7.38
CA HIS A 232 -19.27 -14.57 -8.20
C HIS A 232 -20.21 -13.64 -7.45
N VAL A 233 -20.83 -12.71 -8.18
CA VAL A 233 -21.85 -11.80 -7.67
C VAL A 233 -23.12 -11.99 -8.50
N LYS A 234 -24.26 -12.14 -7.86
CA LYS A 234 -25.55 -12.15 -8.56
C LYS A 234 -25.93 -10.75 -9.00
N MET A 235 -26.56 -10.66 -10.15
CA MET A 235 -27.13 -9.40 -10.67
C MET A 235 -28.46 -9.10 -10.00
N THR A 236 -28.67 -7.84 -9.67
CA THR A 236 -30.02 -7.30 -9.44
C THR A 236 -30.71 -7.03 -10.79
N HIS A 237 -32.01 -6.79 -10.79
CA HIS A 237 -32.72 -6.35 -12.00
C HIS A 237 -32.12 -5.08 -12.58
N ARG A 238 -31.76 -4.12 -11.73
CA ARG A 238 -31.13 -2.86 -12.12
C ARG A 238 -29.76 -3.10 -12.79
N VAL A 239 -28.92 -3.95 -12.22
CA VAL A 239 -27.62 -4.30 -12.79
C VAL A 239 -27.77 -5.03 -14.13
N ARG A 240 -28.71 -5.98 -14.23
CA ARG A 240 -29.01 -6.68 -15.48
C ARG A 240 -29.37 -5.70 -16.58
N HIS A 241 -30.30 -4.79 -16.32
CA HIS A 241 -30.74 -3.79 -17.30
C HIS A 241 -29.60 -2.88 -17.78
N ILE A 242 -28.73 -2.44 -16.86
CA ILE A 242 -27.54 -1.66 -17.21
C ILE A 242 -26.62 -2.48 -18.15
N LEU A 243 -26.33 -3.73 -17.80
CA LEU A 243 -25.45 -4.60 -18.58
C LEU A 243 -26.03 -4.92 -19.96
N GLU A 244 -27.33 -5.21 -20.07
CA GLU A 244 -28.03 -5.41 -21.33
C GLU A 244 -27.91 -4.18 -22.26
N ARG A 245 -28.10 -2.99 -21.69
CA ARG A 245 -27.95 -1.75 -22.45
C ARG A 245 -26.53 -1.52 -22.93
N LEU A 246 -25.54 -1.75 -22.09
CA LEU A 246 -24.13 -1.59 -22.42
C LEU A 246 -23.61 -2.67 -23.39
N ALA A 247 -24.25 -3.83 -23.44
CA ALA A 247 -23.93 -4.92 -24.35
C ALA A 247 -24.48 -4.71 -25.78
N ARG A 248 -25.44 -3.82 -25.97
CA ARG A 248 -26.03 -3.56 -27.29
C ARG A 248 -24.95 -3.09 -28.28
N GLY A 249 -24.80 -3.87 -29.37
CA GLY A 249 -23.79 -3.59 -30.40
C GLY A 249 -22.34 -3.89 -30.00
N GLN A 250 -22.12 -4.56 -28.86
CA GLN A 250 -20.78 -4.95 -28.41
C GLN A 250 -20.51 -6.41 -28.70
N ASN A 251 -19.62 -6.67 -29.68
CA ASN A 251 -19.24 -8.02 -30.11
C ASN A 251 -17.92 -8.52 -29.45
N ASP A 252 -17.10 -7.60 -28.94
CA ASP A 252 -15.84 -7.97 -28.30
C ASP A 252 -16.06 -8.36 -26.82
N GLN A 253 -16.02 -9.64 -26.55
CA GLN A 253 -16.13 -10.20 -25.21
C GLN A 253 -14.97 -9.79 -24.27
N ASN A 254 -13.84 -9.36 -24.80
CA ASN A 254 -12.71 -8.87 -24.03
C ASN A 254 -12.80 -7.37 -23.72
N ALA A 255 -13.74 -6.64 -24.33
CA ALA A 255 -13.96 -5.24 -24.03
C ALA A 255 -14.41 -5.06 -22.58
N ARG A 256 -13.96 -3.97 -21.97
CA ARG A 256 -14.44 -3.59 -20.62
C ARG A 256 -15.89 -3.10 -20.70
N VAL A 257 -16.70 -3.50 -19.71
CA VAL A 257 -18.09 -3.06 -19.58
C VAL A 257 -18.18 -1.53 -19.51
N PHE A 258 -17.35 -0.92 -18.66
CA PHE A 258 -17.29 0.54 -18.49
C PHE A 258 -16.09 1.16 -19.21
N LYS A 259 -15.80 0.73 -20.47
CA LYS A 259 -14.63 1.17 -21.26
C LYS A 259 -14.50 2.67 -21.46
N HIS A 260 -15.61 3.39 -21.49
CA HIS A 260 -15.67 4.83 -21.69
C HIS A 260 -15.48 5.65 -20.42
N ILE A 261 -15.36 4.99 -19.25
CA ILE A 261 -15.15 5.65 -17.97
C ILE A 261 -13.68 5.54 -17.55
N ALA A 262 -12.94 6.65 -17.69
CA ALA A 262 -11.61 6.76 -17.13
C ALA A 262 -11.70 6.99 -15.60
N GLU A 263 -10.89 6.27 -14.82
CA GLU A 263 -10.91 6.35 -13.35
C GLU A 263 -10.72 7.78 -12.82
N ARG A 264 -9.83 8.56 -13.45
CA ARG A 264 -9.59 9.97 -13.10
C ARG A 264 -10.82 10.86 -13.34
N LYS A 265 -11.54 10.61 -14.46
CA LYS A 265 -12.76 11.33 -14.80
C LYS A 265 -13.88 10.97 -13.83
N PHE A 266 -14.02 9.69 -13.49
CA PHE A 266 -14.99 9.23 -12.50
C PHE A 266 -14.79 9.90 -11.15
N TYR A 267 -13.54 9.97 -10.67
CA TYR A 267 -13.25 10.63 -9.39
C TYR A 267 -13.62 12.12 -9.39
N ARG A 268 -13.37 12.83 -10.50
CA ARG A 268 -13.76 14.25 -10.64
C ARG A 268 -15.27 14.42 -10.63
N VAL A 269 -15.97 13.63 -11.43
CA VAL A 269 -17.44 13.64 -11.48
C VAL A 269 -18.08 13.26 -10.14
N TRP A 270 -17.43 12.37 -9.37
CA TRP A 270 -17.83 12.04 -8.00
C TRP A 270 -17.72 13.24 -7.06
N ILE A 271 -16.68 14.05 -7.15
CA ILE A 271 -16.54 15.30 -6.38
C ILE A 271 -17.63 16.29 -6.76
N ASP A 272 -17.81 16.55 -8.06
CA ASP A 272 -18.84 17.48 -8.57
C ASP A 272 -20.24 17.08 -8.04
N MET A 273 -20.56 15.79 -8.08
CA MET A 273 -21.83 15.27 -7.55
C MET A 273 -21.96 15.53 -6.06
N ARG A 274 -20.93 15.21 -5.26
CA ARG A 274 -20.95 15.42 -3.80
C ARG A 274 -21.25 16.88 -3.44
N GLU A 275 -20.59 17.80 -4.10
CA GLU A 275 -20.80 19.24 -3.90
C GLU A 275 -22.23 19.63 -4.25
N ALA A 276 -22.74 19.19 -5.41
CA ALA A 276 -24.07 19.51 -5.88
C ALA A 276 -25.21 19.00 -4.99
N VAL A 277 -25.02 17.82 -4.36
CA VAL A 277 -26.06 17.24 -3.48
C VAL A 277 -25.87 17.54 -1.98
N GLY A 278 -24.95 18.48 -1.64
CA GLY A 278 -24.72 18.91 -0.27
C GLY A 278 -23.92 17.92 0.60
N LEU A 279 -23.11 17.06 -0.03
CA LEU A 279 -22.25 16.08 0.66
C LEU A 279 -20.75 16.40 0.49
N GLY A 280 -20.40 17.60 0.03
CA GLY A 280 -19.03 18.06 -0.20
C GLY A 280 -18.16 17.97 1.05
N ASP A 281 -18.67 18.42 2.18
CA ASP A 281 -17.96 18.48 3.46
C ASP A 281 -17.88 17.16 4.21
N ASP A 282 -18.62 16.11 3.77
CA ASP A 282 -18.54 14.80 4.38
C ASP A 282 -17.29 14.04 3.89
N ALA A 283 -16.18 14.17 4.64
CA ALA A 283 -14.91 13.51 4.32
C ALA A 283 -15.00 11.96 4.28
N GLN A 284 -16.03 11.37 4.89
CA GLN A 284 -16.25 9.92 4.90
C GLN A 284 -17.08 9.45 3.72
N PHE A 285 -17.78 10.35 3.01
CA PHE A 285 -18.58 10.02 1.83
C PHE A 285 -17.68 9.88 0.60
N VAL A 286 -17.04 8.74 0.48
CA VAL A 286 -16.11 8.40 -0.61
C VAL A 286 -16.69 7.29 -1.49
N ILE A 287 -16.14 7.05 -2.68
CA ILE A 287 -16.62 5.99 -3.60
C ILE A 287 -16.76 4.63 -2.89
N HIS A 288 -15.89 4.34 -1.91
CA HIS A 288 -15.95 3.08 -1.15
C HIS A 288 -17.21 2.97 -0.25
N THR A 289 -17.84 4.09 0.07
CA THR A 289 -19.12 4.15 0.79
C THR A 289 -20.22 3.39 0.06
N LEU A 290 -20.21 3.39 -1.28
CA LEU A 290 -21.17 2.64 -2.11
C LEU A 290 -21.09 1.12 -1.81
N ARG A 291 -19.88 0.60 -1.66
CA ARG A 291 -19.67 -0.80 -1.27
C ARG A 291 -20.12 -1.07 0.17
N HIS A 292 -19.84 -0.14 1.10
CA HIS A 292 -20.34 -0.27 2.47
C HIS A 292 -21.86 -0.30 2.49
N THR A 293 -22.52 0.53 1.69
CA THR A 293 -23.97 0.55 1.53
C THR A 293 -24.51 -0.80 1.08
N CYS A 294 -23.93 -1.37 0.01
CA CYS A 294 -24.31 -2.70 -0.47
C CYS A 294 -24.18 -3.76 0.66
N CYS A 295 -23.04 -3.79 1.35
CA CYS A 295 -22.83 -4.75 2.44
C CYS A 295 -23.83 -4.53 3.59
N THR A 296 -24.12 -3.29 3.99
CA THR A 296 -25.06 -2.97 5.06
C THR A 296 -26.50 -3.39 4.69
N ARG A 297 -26.92 -3.13 3.44
CA ARG A 297 -28.24 -3.55 2.94
C ARG A 297 -28.38 -5.07 2.92
N LEU A 298 -27.35 -5.79 2.49
CA LEU A 298 -27.34 -7.26 2.49
C LEU A 298 -27.44 -7.83 3.91
N LEU A 299 -26.71 -7.23 4.86
CA LEU A 299 -26.79 -7.62 6.28
C LEU A 299 -28.18 -7.35 6.84
N GLY A 300 -28.77 -6.18 6.53
CA GLY A 300 -30.15 -5.84 6.90
C GLY A 300 -31.19 -6.80 6.32
N ALA A 301 -30.91 -7.37 5.14
CA ALA A 301 -31.72 -8.41 4.51
C ALA A 301 -31.44 -9.83 5.02
N GLY A 302 -30.64 -9.99 6.08
CA GLY A 302 -30.33 -11.27 6.71
C GLY A 302 -29.27 -12.14 6.01
N VAL A 303 -28.50 -11.55 5.09
CA VAL A 303 -27.39 -12.26 4.43
C VAL A 303 -26.20 -12.38 5.39
N ASP A 304 -25.60 -13.57 5.51
CA ASP A 304 -24.43 -13.81 6.37
C ASP A 304 -23.29 -12.85 6.04
N ILE A 305 -22.70 -12.24 7.07
CA ILE A 305 -21.61 -11.27 6.93
C ILE A 305 -20.39 -11.84 6.21
N ARG A 306 -20.15 -13.15 6.37
CA ARG A 306 -19.06 -13.85 5.66
C ARG A 306 -19.31 -13.90 4.16
N LEU A 307 -20.56 -14.02 3.76
CA LEU A 307 -20.97 -13.99 2.36
C LEU A 307 -20.97 -12.57 1.79
N SER A 308 -21.37 -11.57 2.58
CA SER A 308 -21.43 -10.17 2.17
C SER A 308 -20.05 -9.50 2.08
N CYS A 309 -19.11 -9.82 2.97
CA CYS A 309 -17.80 -9.18 3.07
C CYS A 309 -16.66 -9.93 2.37
N SER A 310 -16.69 -11.27 2.35
CA SER A 310 -15.64 -12.11 1.76
C SER A 310 -15.77 -12.29 0.25
N GLY A 311 -16.88 -11.90 -0.34
CA GLY A 311 -17.12 -12.02 -1.78
C GLY A 311 -17.55 -13.41 -2.24
N TRP A 312 -18.01 -14.29 -1.34
CA TRP A 312 -18.70 -15.48 -1.70
C TRP A 312 -20.18 -15.15 -1.98
N ALA A 313 -20.64 -15.57 -3.14
CA ALA A 313 -21.99 -15.47 -3.70
C ALA A 313 -23.01 -14.67 -2.85
N ILE A 314 -23.28 -13.42 -3.24
CA ILE A 314 -24.43 -12.67 -2.76
C ILE A 314 -25.66 -13.38 -3.30
N VAL A 315 -26.25 -14.24 -2.48
CA VAL A 315 -27.52 -14.89 -2.79
C VAL A 315 -28.61 -14.03 -2.18
N TYR A 316 -29.28 -13.23 -3.00
CA TYR A 316 -30.56 -12.69 -2.60
C TYR A 316 -31.52 -13.87 -2.41
N ARG A 317 -31.97 -14.12 -1.19
CA ARG A 317 -33.21 -14.87 -0.99
C ARG A 317 -34.33 -13.92 -1.46
N THR A 318 -34.82 -14.11 -2.65
CA THR A 318 -36.13 -13.62 -3.01
C THR A 318 -37.12 -14.43 -2.17
N ASN A 319 -37.72 -13.82 -1.15
CA ASN A 319 -38.94 -14.38 -0.59
C ASN A 319 -39.98 -14.33 -1.73
N PRO A 320 -40.59 -15.45 -2.12
CA PRO A 320 -41.78 -15.39 -2.95
C PRO A 320 -42.91 -14.87 -2.06
N THR A 321 -43.45 -13.74 -2.36
CA THR A 321 -44.82 -13.38 -1.97
C THR A 321 -45.79 -14.09 -2.89
#